data_c9997f4c59d701d6c5aec1d2621aad3a
#
_entry.id   c9997f4c59d701d6c5aec1d2621aad3a
#
_cell.length_a   1.000
_cell.length_b   1.000
_cell.length_c   1.000
_cell.angle_alpha   90.00
_cell.angle_beta   90.00
_cell.angle_gamma   90.00
#
_symmetry.space_group_name_H-M   'P 1'
#
loop_
_entity.id
_entity.type
_entity.pdbx_description
1 polymer ?
#
loop_
_entity_poly.entity_id
_entity_poly.type
_entity_poly.pdbx_seq_one_letter_code
_entity_poly.pdbx_strand_id
1 'polypeptide(L)'
;MVSKNIPTVFIVRHGERLDHTDKLWQPDPSLGIWDPPITPKGFKQAEKTGSTILEMLRQQTIDIKNANIVIYSSPFQRCIDTSIGVVKGLRKSKNITKTPTLRIDIGLGEWMCERFFDSVCPAQYLMSRQQEKLARQQAFSYSMLAKKSFITPEEEEGMLPALTIDYAYNNPNQSEFDYPERYTDMIHRFEDTRLNCLESCLKLGNKKGQKDEQQPTVVIFVTHAVGVNALLDGFRNRVTIPLESNYCSISCVRHYNSTVIADSSDQSDEDCEYMQDHDDGFNSPSKPTWLIDTVMYDRHLL
;
A
#
# COMPACT_ATOMS: atom_id res chain seq x y z
N MET A 1 21.43 -4.12 -21.90
CA MET A 1 20.61 -3.17 -21.08
C MET A 1 20.10 -3.96 -19.89
N VAL A 2 20.42 -3.55 -18.65
CA VAL A 2 19.90 -4.22 -17.45
C VAL A 2 18.42 -3.82 -17.35
N SER A 3 17.50 -4.76 -17.56
CA SER A 3 16.08 -4.55 -17.31
C SER A 3 15.93 -4.12 -15.86
N LYS A 4 15.54 -2.87 -15.59
CA LYS A 4 15.19 -2.43 -14.24
C LYS A 4 14.00 -3.26 -13.80
N ASN A 5 14.10 -3.91 -12.65
CA ASN A 5 13.02 -4.71 -12.06
C ASN A 5 11.92 -3.75 -11.57
N ILE A 6 11.00 -3.39 -12.48
CA ILE A 6 9.93 -2.44 -12.19
C ILE A 6 8.85 -3.18 -11.39
N PRO A 7 8.40 -2.65 -10.24
CA PRO A 7 7.48 -3.34 -9.36
C PRO A 7 6.07 -3.46 -9.94
N THR A 8 5.36 -4.53 -9.56
CA THR A 8 3.89 -4.54 -9.59
C THR A 8 3.37 -3.81 -8.36
N VAL A 9 2.44 -2.89 -8.56
CA VAL A 9 1.92 -2.02 -7.51
C VAL A 9 0.46 -2.31 -7.23
N PHE A 10 0.12 -2.46 -5.96
CA PHE A 10 -1.25 -2.49 -5.48
C PHE A 10 -1.53 -1.27 -4.61
N ILE A 11 -2.73 -0.71 -4.74
CA ILE A 11 -3.21 0.39 -3.92
C ILE A 11 -4.48 -0.09 -3.23
N VAL A 12 -4.51 -0.01 -1.90
CA VAL A 12 -5.57 -0.55 -1.07
C VAL A 12 -6.11 0.55 -0.15
N ARG A 13 -7.42 0.75 -0.13
CA ARG A 13 -8.07 1.54 0.91
C ARG A 13 -8.14 0.74 2.21
N HIS A 14 -7.99 1.41 3.36
CA HIS A 14 -8.17 0.78 4.67
C HIS A 14 -9.54 0.09 4.83
N GLY A 15 -9.64 -0.88 5.76
CA GLY A 15 -10.86 -1.62 6.07
C GLY A 15 -11.94 -0.80 6.78
N GLU A 16 -13.09 -1.42 7.04
CA GLU A 16 -14.24 -0.78 7.69
C GLU A 16 -13.86 -0.16 9.03
N ARG A 17 -14.17 1.14 9.20
CA ARG A 17 -13.83 1.92 10.39
C ARG A 17 -14.83 1.65 11.52
N LEU A 18 -14.31 1.59 12.76
CA LEU A 18 -15.13 1.35 13.95
C LEU A 18 -16.15 2.48 14.19
N ASP A 19 -15.77 3.73 14.04
CA ASP A 19 -16.64 4.91 14.25
C ASP A 19 -17.77 5.04 13.21
N HIS A 20 -17.70 4.31 12.10
CA HIS A 20 -18.80 4.25 11.12
C HIS A 20 -19.89 3.26 11.53
N THR A 21 -19.55 2.27 12.34
CA THR A 21 -20.47 1.21 12.80
C THR A 21 -20.90 1.40 14.25
N ASP A 22 -20.00 1.87 15.10
CA ASP A 22 -20.28 2.22 16.50
C ASP A 22 -20.32 3.75 16.64
N LYS A 23 -21.51 4.31 16.71
CA LYS A 23 -21.73 5.76 16.86
C LYS A 23 -21.38 6.31 18.24
N LEU A 24 -21.16 5.45 19.20
CA LEU A 24 -20.73 5.80 20.56
C LEU A 24 -19.20 5.77 20.71
N TRP A 25 -18.48 5.28 19.68
CA TRP A 25 -17.03 5.29 19.71
C TRP A 25 -16.49 6.70 19.88
N GLN A 26 -15.57 6.86 20.81
CA GLN A 26 -14.87 8.12 21.05
C GLN A 26 -13.37 7.87 20.99
N PRO A 27 -12.59 8.81 20.44
CA PRO A 27 -11.14 8.72 20.49
C PRO A 27 -10.65 8.87 21.92
N ASP A 28 -9.52 8.27 22.22
CA ASP A 28 -8.77 8.59 23.43
C ASP A 28 -8.29 10.05 23.32
N PRO A 29 -8.67 10.95 24.24
CA PRO A 29 -8.27 12.36 24.18
C PRO A 29 -6.75 12.57 24.18
N SER A 30 -5.98 11.62 24.73
CA SER A 30 -4.51 11.67 24.74
C SER A 30 -3.89 11.48 23.35
N LEU A 31 -4.66 11.00 22.37
CA LEU A 31 -4.14 10.66 21.03
C LEU A 31 -4.00 11.87 20.09
N GLY A 32 -4.64 13.00 20.40
CA GLY A 32 -4.48 14.28 19.70
C GLY A 32 -4.96 14.33 18.24
N ILE A 33 -5.53 13.24 17.71
CA ILE A 33 -6.08 13.16 16.36
C ILE A 33 -7.20 12.11 16.28
N TRP A 34 -8.17 12.33 15.40
CA TRP A 34 -9.24 11.37 15.14
C TRP A 34 -8.70 10.15 14.36
N ASP A 35 -8.38 9.08 15.08
CA ASP A 35 -7.74 7.88 14.50
C ASP A 35 -8.46 6.59 14.92
N PRO A 36 -9.69 6.34 14.40
CA PRO A 36 -10.42 5.12 14.68
C PRO A 36 -9.72 3.88 14.08
N PRO A 37 -9.71 2.75 14.82
CA PRO A 37 -9.26 1.47 14.30
C PRO A 37 -10.29 0.91 13.29
N ILE A 38 -9.95 -0.20 12.63
CA ILE A 38 -10.91 -0.98 11.84
C ILE A 38 -11.73 -1.90 12.74
N THR A 39 -12.93 -2.29 12.26
CA THR A 39 -13.77 -3.29 12.91
C THR A 39 -13.20 -4.70 12.75
N PRO A 40 -13.67 -5.70 13.54
CA PRO A 40 -13.37 -7.12 13.25
C PRO A 40 -13.75 -7.54 11.83
N LYS A 41 -14.85 -6.99 11.28
CA LYS A 41 -15.21 -7.18 9.88
C LYS A 41 -14.19 -6.54 8.93
N GLY A 42 -13.74 -5.31 9.24
CA GLY A 42 -12.68 -4.63 8.50
C GLY A 42 -11.38 -5.43 8.46
N PHE A 43 -11.03 -6.09 9.56
CA PHE A 43 -9.86 -6.97 9.61
C PHE A 43 -10.02 -8.21 8.70
N LYS A 44 -11.20 -8.84 8.68
CA LYS A 44 -11.51 -9.94 7.76
C LYS A 44 -11.52 -9.48 6.29
N GLN A 45 -12.00 -8.26 6.02
CA GLN A 45 -11.89 -7.65 4.69
C GLN A 45 -10.42 -7.53 4.27
N ALA A 46 -9.56 -7.00 5.13
CA ALA A 46 -8.13 -6.85 4.86
C ALA A 46 -7.44 -8.21 4.61
N GLU A 47 -7.78 -9.24 5.38
CA GLU A 47 -7.26 -10.59 5.20
C GLU A 47 -7.71 -11.19 3.85
N LYS A 48 -8.97 -11.02 3.46
CA LYS A 48 -9.50 -11.45 2.18
C LYS A 48 -8.81 -10.69 1.02
N THR A 49 -8.57 -9.39 1.20
CA THR A 49 -7.82 -8.54 0.25
C THR A 49 -6.40 -9.08 0.02
N GLY A 50 -5.68 -9.44 1.07
CA GLY A 50 -4.36 -10.06 0.93
C GLY A 50 -4.39 -11.37 0.15
N SER A 51 -5.39 -12.22 0.38
CA SER A 51 -5.58 -13.46 -0.38
C SER A 51 -5.89 -13.19 -1.86
N THR A 52 -6.67 -12.15 -2.14
CA THR A 52 -7.01 -11.73 -3.52
C THR A 52 -5.81 -11.16 -4.26
N ILE A 53 -5.00 -10.33 -3.61
CA ILE A 53 -3.73 -9.83 -4.18
C ILE A 53 -2.83 -11.01 -4.57
N LEU A 54 -2.72 -12.02 -3.71
CA LEU A 54 -1.95 -13.22 -3.99
C LEU A 54 -2.46 -13.95 -5.24
N GLU A 55 -3.78 -14.03 -5.42
CA GLU A 55 -4.38 -14.65 -6.60
C GLU A 55 -4.13 -13.82 -7.87
N MET A 56 -4.26 -12.49 -7.80
CA MET A 56 -3.93 -11.58 -8.90
C MET A 56 -2.46 -11.74 -9.34
N LEU A 57 -1.53 -11.86 -8.39
CA LEU A 57 -0.11 -12.08 -8.68
C LEU A 57 0.13 -13.43 -9.39
N ARG A 58 -0.60 -14.48 -9.01
CA ARG A 58 -0.53 -15.78 -9.68
C ARG A 58 -1.04 -15.73 -11.11
N GLN A 59 -2.17 -15.05 -11.34
CA GLN A 59 -2.73 -14.84 -12.68
C GLN A 59 -1.78 -14.07 -13.59
N GLN A 60 -0.97 -13.18 -13.03
CA GLN A 60 0.06 -12.43 -13.73
C GLN A 60 1.38 -13.21 -13.90
N THR A 61 1.42 -14.49 -13.53
CA THR A 61 2.62 -15.37 -13.62
C THR A 61 3.85 -14.84 -12.87
N ILE A 62 3.65 -14.02 -11.84
CA ILE A 62 4.74 -13.49 -11.02
C ILE A 62 5.25 -14.59 -10.07
N ASP A 63 6.56 -14.78 -10.00
CA ASP A 63 7.17 -15.70 -9.02
C ASP A 63 7.02 -15.13 -7.60
N ILE A 64 5.91 -15.50 -6.95
CA ILE A 64 5.58 -15.07 -5.61
C ILE A 64 6.53 -15.65 -4.57
N LYS A 65 7.11 -16.81 -4.85
CA LYS A 65 7.96 -17.53 -3.89
C LYS A 65 9.15 -16.69 -3.46
N ASN A 66 9.77 -16.01 -4.42
CA ASN A 66 10.96 -15.20 -4.21
C ASN A 66 10.68 -13.69 -4.25
N ALA A 67 9.42 -13.29 -4.40
CA ALA A 67 9.05 -11.90 -4.51
C ALA A 67 9.46 -11.09 -3.27
N ASN A 68 10.00 -9.89 -3.50
CA ASN A 68 10.20 -8.89 -2.47
C ASN A 68 8.92 -8.08 -2.31
N ILE A 69 8.19 -8.29 -1.20
CA ILE A 69 6.92 -7.61 -0.93
C ILE A 69 7.17 -6.48 0.07
N VAL A 70 6.90 -5.24 -0.33
CA VAL A 70 7.03 -4.05 0.52
C VAL A 70 5.68 -3.38 0.62
N ILE A 71 5.20 -3.19 1.85
CA ILE A 71 3.95 -2.50 2.16
C ILE A 71 4.29 -1.13 2.69
N TYR A 72 3.79 -0.09 2.06
CA TYR A 72 3.84 1.28 2.56
C TYR A 72 2.46 1.63 3.11
N SER A 73 2.40 1.99 4.36
CA SER A 73 1.16 2.27 5.09
C SER A 73 1.12 3.71 5.57
N SER A 74 -0.03 4.35 5.43
CA SER A 74 -0.37 5.54 6.21
C SER A 74 -0.14 5.28 7.71
N PRO A 75 0.29 6.28 8.52
CA PRO A 75 0.52 6.12 9.95
C PRO A 75 -0.78 5.97 10.78
N PHE A 76 -1.95 6.16 10.16
CA PHE A 76 -3.23 5.97 10.84
C PHE A 76 -3.48 4.52 11.21
N GLN A 77 -4.03 4.31 12.43
CA GLN A 77 -4.28 2.98 12.99
C GLN A 77 -5.04 2.06 12.03
N ARG A 78 -6.09 2.57 11.37
CA ARG A 78 -6.89 1.81 10.40
C ARG A 78 -6.10 1.29 9.21
N CYS A 79 -5.07 2.02 8.78
CA CYS A 79 -4.19 1.61 7.68
C CYS A 79 -3.17 0.57 8.16
N ILE A 80 -2.61 0.74 9.35
CA ILE A 80 -1.71 -0.23 9.99
C ILE A 80 -2.44 -1.57 10.20
N ASP A 81 -3.63 -1.55 10.79
CA ASP A 81 -4.43 -2.76 11.03
C ASP A 81 -4.80 -3.45 9.70
N THR A 82 -5.12 -2.67 8.66
CA THR A 82 -5.37 -3.19 7.32
C THR A 82 -4.12 -3.83 6.73
N SER A 83 -2.95 -3.21 6.88
CA SER A 83 -1.67 -3.76 6.41
C SER A 83 -1.36 -5.10 7.06
N ILE A 84 -1.59 -5.23 8.37
CA ILE A 84 -1.44 -6.50 9.11
C ILE A 84 -2.39 -7.56 8.57
N GLY A 85 -3.67 -7.21 8.36
CA GLY A 85 -4.66 -8.11 7.77
C GLY A 85 -4.27 -8.57 6.35
N VAL A 86 -3.80 -7.66 5.50
CA VAL A 86 -3.30 -7.98 4.15
C VAL A 86 -2.15 -8.98 4.22
N VAL A 87 -1.16 -8.77 5.11
CA VAL A 87 -0.06 -9.72 5.31
C VAL A 87 -0.58 -11.08 5.76
N LYS A 88 -1.54 -11.11 6.68
CA LYS A 88 -2.16 -12.37 7.13
C LYS A 88 -2.80 -13.12 5.96
N GLY A 89 -3.51 -12.40 5.07
CA GLY A 89 -4.10 -12.97 3.85
C GLY A 89 -3.07 -13.48 2.85
N LEU A 90 -2.02 -12.71 2.58
CA LEU A 90 -0.91 -13.11 1.72
C LEU A 90 -0.24 -14.40 2.21
N ARG A 91 -0.05 -14.54 3.52
CA ARG A 91 0.63 -15.67 4.15
C ARG A 91 -0.21 -16.93 4.31
N LYS A 92 -1.52 -16.90 4.01
CA LYS A 92 -2.32 -18.14 3.91
C LYS A 92 -1.73 -19.13 2.91
N SER A 93 -1.01 -18.64 1.92
CA SER A 93 -0.23 -19.49 1.02
C SER A 93 1.16 -19.73 1.61
N LYS A 94 1.54 -21.00 1.75
CA LYS A 94 2.91 -21.41 2.13
C LYS A 94 3.95 -21.07 1.05
N ASN A 95 3.53 -20.50 -0.08
CA ASN A 95 4.41 -20.21 -1.22
C ASN A 95 5.23 -18.93 -1.07
N ILE A 96 4.90 -18.04 -0.13
CA ILE A 96 5.70 -16.85 0.13
C ILE A 96 6.79 -17.22 1.14
N THR A 97 8.04 -17.31 0.67
CA THR A 97 9.19 -17.66 1.51
C THR A 97 9.81 -16.45 2.19
N LYS A 98 9.79 -15.29 1.53
CA LYS A 98 10.29 -14.05 2.11
C LYS A 98 9.25 -13.39 2.99
N THR A 99 9.71 -12.86 4.10
CA THR A 99 8.88 -12.08 5.02
C THR A 99 8.58 -10.72 4.40
N PRO A 100 7.29 -10.32 4.23
CA PRO A 100 6.94 -8.99 3.78
C PRO A 100 7.49 -7.91 4.70
N THR A 101 7.82 -6.74 4.16
CA THR A 101 8.32 -5.59 4.91
C THR A 101 7.24 -4.52 5.00
N LEU A 102 6.94 -4.03 6.20
CA LEU A 102 6.07 -2.88 6.45
C LEU A 102 6.91 -1.63 6.69
N ARG A 103 6.57 -0.56 6.00
CA ARG A 103 7.07 0.80 6.14
C ARG A 103 5.93 1.74 6.42
N ILE A 104 6.03 2.55 7.46
CA ILE A 104 5.04 3.57 7.75
C ILE A 104 5.49 4.87 7.11
N ASP A 105 4.61 5.48 6.32
CA ASP A 105 4.91 6.70 5.56
C ASP A 105 3.86 7.79 5.86
N ILE A 106 4.33 8.92 6.38
CA ILE A 106 3.48 10.08 6.72
C ILE A 106 2.79 10.63 5.47
N GLY A 107 3.48 10.60 4.33
CA GLY A 107 2.96 11.09 3.06
C GLY A 107 1.76 10.31 2.52
N LEU A 108 1.48 9.10 3.04
CA LEU A 108 0.27 8.33 2.74
C LEU A 108 -0.90 8.66 3.68
N GLY A 109 -0.75 9.66 4.57
CA GLY A 109 -1.78 10.09 5.51
C GLY A 109 -3.06 10.57 4.84
N GLU A 110 -4.14 10.69 5.65
CA GLU A 110 -5.42 11.24 5.21
C GLU A 110 -5.24 12.68 4.70
N TRP A 111 -6.21 13.19 3.96
CA TRP A 111 -6.27 14.60 3.63
C TRP A 111 -6.52 15.43 4.90
N MET A 112 -5.52 16.22 5.30
CA MET A 112 -5.51 16.99 6.54
C MET A 112 -6.29 18.32 6.38
N CYS A 113 -7.60 18.21 6.10
CA CYS A 113 -8.46 19.38 5.93
C CYS A 113 -9.46 19.53 7.09
N GLU A 114 -9.96 20.74 7.26
CA GLU A 114 -10.94 21.13 8.30
C GLU A 114 -12.27 20.35 8.20
N ARG A 115 -12.56 19.75 7.04
CA ARG A 115 -13.74 18.90 6.86
C ARG A 115 -13.64 17.57 7.64
N PHE A 116 -12.42 17.05 7.85
CA PHE A 116 -12.19 15.76 8.46
C PHE A 116 -11.58 15.84 9.85
N PHE A 117 -10.93 16.94 10.17
CA PHE A 117 -10.22 17.13 11.42
C PHE A 117 -10.45 18.54 11.97
N ASP A 118 -10.72 18.64 13.28
CA ASP A 118 -10.75 19.92 13.99
C ASP A 118 -9.33 20.41 14.31
N SER A 119 -8.40 19.45 14.46
CA SER A 119 -6.97 19.69 14.68
C SER A 119 -6.18 18.45 14.33
N VAL A 120 -4.86 18.58 14.17
CA VAL A 120 -3.95 17.45 13.95
C VAL A 120 -2.85 17.46 15.02
N CYS A 121 -2.38 16.28 15.41
CA CYS A 121 -1.17 16.14 16.22
C CYS A 121 0.08 16.19 15.34
N PRO A 122 1.26 16.47 15.90
CA PRO A 122 2.51 16.31 15.18
C PRO A 122 2.64 14.90 14.59
N ALA A 123 3.05 14.82 13.32
CA ALA A 123 3.16 13.55 12.62
C ALA A 123 4.11 12.57 13.32
N GLN A 124 5.21 13.07 13.87
CA GLN A 124 6.19 12.28 14.63
C GLN A 124 5.56 11.65 15.89
N TYR A 125 4.63 12.32 16.53
CA TYR A 125 3.90 11.75 17.68
C TYR A 125 3.05 10.54 17.26
N LEU A 126 2.29 10.69 16.17
CA LEU A 126 1.50 9.58 15.62
C LEU A 126 2.40 8.41 15.20
N MET A 127 3.51 8.70 14.51
CA MET A 127 4.50 7.70 14.09
C MET A 127 5.07 6.93 15.28
N SER A 128 5.57 7.62 16.30
CA SER A 128 6.16 7.00 17.48
C SER A 128 5.16 6.09 18.18
N ARG A 129 3.92 6.53 18.35
CA ARG A 129 2.83 5.74 18.93
C ARG A 129 2.60 4.43 18.17
N GLN A 130 2.54 4.50 16.84
CA GLN A 130 2.33 3.31 16.02
C GLN A 130 3.53 2.36 16.07
N GLN A 131 4.73 2.89 16.03
CA GLN A 131 5.96 2.11 16.14
C GLN A 131 6.07 1.40 17.49
N GLU A 132 5.75 2.07 18.60
CA GLU A 132 5.69 1.45 19.92
C GLU A 132 4.65 0.32 19.99
N LYS A 133 3.44 0.56 19.47
CA LYS A 133 2.39 -0.45 19.43
C LYS A 133 2.84 -1.70 18.67
N LEU A 134 3.41 -1.51 17.49
CA LEU A 134 3.92 -2.61 16.67
C LEU A 134 5.09 -3.35 17.35
N ALA A 135 5.99 -2.63 18.01
CA ALA A 135 7.10 -3.24 18.75
C ALA A 135 6.60 -4.12 19.92
N ARG A 136 5.59 -3.65 20.66
CA ARG A 136 4.94 -4.43 21.71
C ARG A 136 4.27 -5.70 21.17
N GLN A 137 3.55 -5.59 20.05
CA GLN A 137 2.92 -6.75 19.39
C GLN A 137 3.95 -7.76 18.87
N GLN A 138 5.07 -7.27 18.30
CA GLN A 138 6.17 -8.16 17.89
C GLN A 138 6.78 -8.90 19.08
N ALA A 139 7.08 -8.18 20.17
CA ALA A 139 7.63 -8.79 21.39
C ALA A 139 6.67 -9.85 21.95
N PHE A 140 5.37 -9.57 22.00
CA PHE A 140 4.35 -10.54 22.38
C PHE A 140 4.37 -11.78 21.50
N SER A 141 4.35 -11.60 20.18
CA SER A 141 4.38 -12.70 19.19
C SER A 141 5.63 -13.58 19.35
N TYR A 142 6.81 -12.97 19.53
CA TYR A 142 8.05 -13.72 19.77
C TYR A 142 8.00 -14.49 21.09
N SER A 143 7.44 -13.89 22.16
CA SER A 143 7.27 -14.56 23.46
C SER A 143 6.37 -15.78 23.36
N MET A 144 5.26 -15.70 22.61
CA MET A 144 4.35 -16.82 22.40
C MET A 144 5.01 -17.94 21.61
N LEU A 145 5.69 -17.62 20.52
CA LEU A 145 6.42 -18.61 19.71
C LEU A 145 7.54 -19.30 20.50
N ALA A 146 8.21 -18.59 21.40
CA ALA A 146 9.29 -19.16 22.21
C ALA A 146 8.80 -20.15 23.27
N LYS A 147 7.58 -19.99 23.77
CA LYS A 147 7.01 -20.87 24.81
C LYS A 147 6.74 -22.30 24.33
N LYS A 148 6.67 -22.55 23.00
CA LYS A 148 6.37 -23.86 22.39
C LYS A 148 5.13 -24.57 22.97
N SER A 149 4.28 -23.85 23.70
CA SER A 149 3.06 -24.36 24.31
C SER A 149 1.87 -24.14 23.37
N PHE A 150 0.77 -24.78 23.73
CA PHE A 150 -0.50 -24.55 23.02
C PHE A 150 -0.86 -23.06 23.08
N ILE A 151 -1.08 -22.44 21.91
CA ILE A 151 -1.50 -21.05 21.77
C ILE A 151 -3.02 -21.06 21.66
N THR A 152 -3.71 -20.28 22.50
CA THR A 152 -5.16 -20.16 22.44
C THR A 152 -5.58 -19.33 21.20
N PRO A 153 -6.83 -19.47 20.69
CA PRO A 153 -7.33 -18.67 19.58
C PRO A 153 -7.26 -17.16 19.86
N GLU A 154 -7.50 -16.72 21.09
CA GLU A 154 -7.41 -15.32 21.52
C GLU A 154 -5.97 -14.81 21.49
N GLU A 155 -5.02 -15.64 21.92
CA GLU A 155 -3.59 -15.30 21.83
C GLU A 155 -3.13 -15.24 20.37
N GLU A 156 -3.58 -16.17 19.51
CA GLU A 156 -3.27 -16.18 18.08
C GLU A 156 -3.82 -14.93 17.37
N GLU A 157 -5.02 -14.47 17.75
CA GLU A 157 -5.61 -13.24 17.19
C GLU A 157 -4.77 -12.01 17.51
N GLY A 158 -4.16 -11.94 18.69
CA GLY A 158 -3.26 -10.86 19.11
C GLY A 158 -1.87 -10.91 18.49
N MET A 159 -1.48 -12.02 17.84
CA MET A 159 -0.15 -12.17 17.26
C MET A 159 -0.04 -11.49 15.89
N LEU A 160 1.11 -10.82 15.67
CA LEU A 160 1.45 -10.36 14.33
C LEU A 160 1.79 -11.55 13.42
N PRO A 161 1.34 -11.53 12.15
CA PRO A 161 1.87 -12.46 11.16
C PRO A 161 3.37 -12.25 10.99
N ALA A 162 4.09 -13.21 10.42
CA ALA A 162 5.51 -13.04 10.11
C ALA A 162 5.67 -11.84 9.14
N LEU A 163 6.14 -10.72 9.69
CA LEU A 163 6.23 -9.41 9.10
C LEU A 163 7.50 -8.73 9.63
N THR A 164 8.29 -8.14 8.74
CA THR A 164 9.41 -7.27 9.12
C THR A 164 8.91 -5.83 9.16
N ILE A 165 9.16 -5.12 10.26
CA ILE A 165 8.86 -3.69 10.37
C ILE A 165 10.16 -2.92 10.18
N ASP A 166 10.20 -2.06 9.17
CA ASP A 166 11.37 -1.22 8.87
C ASP A 166 11.26 0.10 9.66
N TYR A 167 11.71 0.08 10.90
CA TYR A 167 11.72 1.26 11.78
C TYR A 167 12.72 2.35 11.35
N ALA A 168 13.68 2.01 10.47
CA ALA A 168 14.66 2.96 9.96
C ALA A 168 14.15 3.71 8.72
N TYR A 169 13.03 3.27 8.14
CA TYR A 169 12.45 3.95 7.00
C TYR A 169 11.93 5.34 7.39
N ASN A 170 12.28 6.31 6.58
CA ASN A 170 11.81 7.69 6.69
C ASN A 170 11.54 8.24 5.29
N ASN A 171 10.44 8.98 5.12
CA ASN A 171 10.17 9.72 3.90
C ASN A 171 10.97 11.04 3.94
N PRO A 172 11.92 11.27 3.02
CA PRO A 172 12.77 12.46 3.07
C PRO A 172 12.00 13.75 2.78
N ASN A 173 10.85 13.66 2.10
CA ASN A 173 10.09 14.81 1.64
C ASN A 173 8.90 15.14 2.54
N GLN A 174 8.54 14.26 3.50
CA GLN A 174 7.38 14.47 4.35
C GLN A 174 7.70 14.08 5.80
N SER A 175 7.91 15.08 6.64
CA SER A 175 8.20 14.90 8.08
C SER A 175 7.06 15.29 9.00
N GLU A 176 6.13 16.14 8.54
CA GLU A 176 5.00 16.66 9.31
C GLU A 176 3.72 16.68 8.47
N PHE A 177 2.57 16.88 9.13
CA PHE A 177 1.31 17.12 8.47
C PHE A 177 1.13 18.62 8.22
N ASP A 178 0.80 18.98 6.99
CA ASP A 178 0.32 20.34 6.67
C ASP A 178 -1.16 20.45 7.06
N TYR A 179 -1.50 21.40 7.94
CA TYR A 179 -2.89 21.61 8.37
C TYR A 179 -3.22 23.12 8.50
N PRO A 180 -4.34 23.57 7.92
CA PRO A 180 -5.20 22.84 6.96
C PRO A 180 -4.52 22.66 5.60
N GLU A 181 -4.58 21.44 5.07
CA GLU A 181 -3.98 21.07 3.79
C GLU A 181 -4.95 21.39 2.63
N ARG A 182 -4.48 22.08 1.60
CA ARG A 182 -5.26 22.31 0.38
C ARG A 182 -5.31 21.02 -0.46
N TYR A 183 -6.36 20.85 -1.25
CA TYR A 183 -6.52 19.66 -2.11
C TYR A 183 -5.35 19.46 -3.08
N THR A 184 -4.86 20.57 -3.68
CA THR A 184 -3.70 20.55 -4.59
C THR A 184 -2.42 20.10 -3.89
N ASP A 185 -2.20 20.55 -2.65
CA ASP A 185 -1.01 20.21 -1.88
C ASP A 185 -1.04 18.72 -1.48
N MET A 186 -2.22 18.20 -1.13
CA MET A 186 -2.44 16.78 -0.91
C MET A 186 -2.07 15.96 -2.17
N ILE A 187 -2.53 16.35 -3.37
CA ILE A 187 -2.18 15.64 -4.61
C ILE A 187 -0.67 15.61 -4.83
N HIS A 188 0.03 16.74 -4.63
CA HIS A 188 1.49 16.82 -4.76
C HIS A 188 2.18 15.93 -3.73
N ARG A 189 1.73 15.95 -2.47
CA ARG A 189 2.26 15.09 -1.41
C ARG A 189 2.17 13.61 -1.76
N PHE A 190 1.02 13.17 -2.28
CA PHE A 190 0.86 11.78 -2.72
C PHE A 190 1.74 11.41 -3.91
N GLU A 191 1.94 12.33 -4.86
CA GLU A 191 2.83 12.11 -6.01
C GLU A 191 4.29 11.99 -5.57
N ASP A 192 4.78 12.91 -4.74
CA ASP A 192 6.15 12.87 -4.20
C ASP A 192 6.37 11.59 -3.37
N THR A 193 5.39 11.23 -2.55
CA THR A 193 5.44 10.00 -1.75
C THR A 193 5.50 8.75 -2.63
N ARG A 194 4.65 8.67 -3.66
CA ARG A 194 4.67 7.57 -4.63
C ARG A 194 6.04 7.40 -5.28
N LEU A 195 6.62 8.48 -5.76
CA LEU A 195 7.94 8.47 -6.40
C LEU A 195 9.03 8.01 -5.43
N ASN A 196 9.06 8.55 -4.22
CA ASN A 196 10.02 8.18 -3.18
C ASN A 196 9.92 6.70 -2.77
N CYS A 197 8.69 6.20 -2.57
CA CYS A 197 8.45 4.80 -2.22
C CYS A 197 8.94 3.85 -3.32
N LEU A 198 8.65 4.15 -4.58
CA LEU A 198 9.09 3.34 -5.71
C LEU A 198 10.61 3.35 -5.85
N GLU A 199 11.26 4.51 -5.73
CA GLU A 199 12.71 4.62 -5.74
C GLU A 199 13.38 3.85 -4.59
N SER A 200 12.83 3.96 -3.39
CA SER A 200 13.33 3.25 -2.20
C SER A 200 13.23 1.73 -2.34
N CYS A 201 12.18 1.22 -2.99
CA CYS A 201 12.04 -0.20 -3.30
C CYS A 201 13.11 -0.71 -4.26
N LEU A 202 13.42 0.05 -5.30
CA LEU A 202 14.43 -0.32 -6.29
C LEU A 202 15.84 -0.38 -5.69
N LYS A 203 16.12 0.46 -4.69
CA LYS A 203 17.41 0.47 -3.96
C LYS A 203 17.61 -0.77 -3.08
N LEU A 204 16.53 -1.35 -2.54
CA LEU A 204 16.59 -2.57 -1.73
C LEU A 204 16.99 -3.81 -2.53
N GLY A 205 16.60 -3.91 -3.80
CA GLY A 205 16.97 -5.01 -4.71
C GLY A 205 18.43 -5.00 -5.14
N ASN A 206 19.16 -3.89 -4.98
CA ASN A 206 20.52 -3.68 -5.50
C ASN A 206 21.62 -3.80 -4.46
N LYS A 207 21.54 -4.69 -3.46
CA LYS A 207 22.69 -4.97 -2.59
C LYS A 207 23.85 -5.51 -3.45
N LYS A 208 24.92 -4.68 -3.57
CA LYS A 208 26.12 -4.98 -4.34
C LYS A 208 26.70 -6.35 -3.94
N GLY A 209 26.80 -7.28 -4.89
CA GLY A 209 27.63 -8.45 -4.76
C GLY A 209 27.03 -9.82 -5.06
N GLN A 210 25.72 -9.94 -5.28
CA GLN A 210 25.15 -11.19 -5.77
C GLN A 210 24.72 -11.01 -7.23
N LYS A 211 25.10 -11.98 -8.10
CA LYS A 211 24.48 -12.17 -9.43
C LYS A 211 23.08 -12.70 -9.18
N ASP A 212 22.19 -11.86 -8.64
CA ASP A 212 20.83 -12.26 -8.33
C ASP A 212 20.03 -12.31 -9.62
N GLU A 213 19.41 -13.44 -9.87
CA GLU A 213 18.22 -13.56 -10.69
C GLU A 213 17.28 -12.42 -10.26
N GLN A 214 16.79 -11.65 -11.23
CA GLN A 214 15.95 -10.49 -11.01
C GLN A 214 14.67 -10.89 -10.26
N GLN A 215 14.68 -10.73 -8.95
CA GLN A 215 13.55 -11.10 -8.11
C GLN A 215 12.41 -10.09 -8.30
N PRO A 216 11.17 -10.56 -8.55
CA PRO A 216 10.05 -9.66 -8.70
C PRO A 216 9.84 -8.85 -7.41
N THR A 217 9.50 -7.58 -7.59
CA THR A 217 9.17 -6.67 -6.48
C THR A 217 7.67 -6.34 -6.54
N VAL A 218 7.00 -6.45 -5.41
CA VAL A 218 5.60 -6.09 -5.22
C VAL A 218 5.53 -4.96 -4.20
N VAL A 219 4.90 -3.87 -4.59
CA VAL A 219 4.63 -2.72 -3.70
C VAL A 219 3.15 -2.68 -3.39
N ILE A 220 2.79 -2.54 -2.12
CA ILE A 220 1.40 -2.39 -1.68
C ILE A 220 1.30 -1.07 -0.91
N PHE A 221 0.54 -0.12 -1.43
CA PHE A 221 0.16 1.09 -0.71
C PHE A 221 -1.14 0.86 0.06
N VAL A 222 -1.17 1.17 1.35
CA VAL A 222 -2.37 1.13 2.18
C VAL A 222 -2.66 2.55 2.69
N THR A 223 -3.77 3.12 2.24
CA THR A 223 -4.12 4.51 2.47
C THR A 223 -5.64 4.73 2.57
N HIS A 224 -6.11 5.93 2.34
CA HIS A 224 -7.49 6.42 2.47
C HIS A 224 -8.16 6.59 1.11
N ALA A 225 -9.47 6.83 1.09
CA ALA A 225 -10.22 6.96 -0.18
C ALA A 225 -9.64 8.04 -1.11
N VAL A 226 -9.30 9.21 -0.57
CA VAL A 226 -8.67 10.30 -1.34
C VAL A 226 -7.26 9.91 -1.81
N GLY A 227 -6.50 9.22 -0.97
CA GLY A 227 -5.15 8.76 -1.31
C GLY A 227 -5.14 7.70 -2.40
N VAL A 228 -6.15 6.82 -2.46
CA VAL A 228 -6.28 5.86 -3.57
C VAL A 228 -6.43 6.59 -4.91
N ASN A 229 -7.30 7.62 -4.95
CA ASN A 229 -7.48 8.45 -6.14
C ASN A 229 -6.19 9.23 -6.51
N ALA A 230 -5.56 9.87 -5.54
CA ALA A 230 -4.35 10.65 -5.77
C ALA A 230 -3.18 9.79 -6.29
N LEU A 231 -2.99 8.58 -5.75
CA LEU A 231 -1.98 7.63 -6.25
C LEU A 231 -2.29 7.17 -7.68
N LEU A 232 -3.56 6.87 -7.98
CA LEU A 232 -3.98 6.49 -9.34
C LEU A 232 -3.74 7.63 -10.33
N ASP A 233 -4.04 8.86 -9.94
CA ASP A 233 -3.78 10.05 -10.75
C ASP A 233 -2.29 10.23 -11.04
N GLY A 234 -1.42 9.99 -10.05
CA GLY A 234 0.01 9.98 -10.23
C GLY A 234 0.50 8.93 -11.25
N PHE A 235 -0.10 7.73 -11.26
CA PHE A 235 0.21 6.72 -12.28
C PHE A 235 -0.35 7.07 -13.66
N ARG A 236 -1.48 7.79 -13.73
CA ARG A 236 -2.07 8.31 -15.00
C ARG A 236 -1.35 9.55 -15.52
N ASN A 237 -0.51 10.19 -14.71
CA ASN A 237 0.09 11.49 -14.97
C ASN A 237 -0.96 12.59 -15.28
N ARG A 238 -2.14 12.51 -14.67
CA ARG A 238 -3.22 13.50 -14.80
C ARG A 238 -4.18 13.42 -13.60
N VAL A 239 -4.71 14.55 -13.18
CA VAL A 239 -5.75 14.62 -12.15
C VAL A 239 -7.10 14.28 -12.78
N THR A 240 -7.85 13.39 -12.15
CA THR A 240 -9.18 12.94 -12.61
C THR A 240 -10.26 13.29 -11.58
N ILE A 241 -11.52 13.16 -11.97
CA ILE A 241 -12.63 13.26 -11.01
C ILE A 241 -12.52 12.08 -10.05
N PRO A 242 -12.49 12.33 -8.70
CA PRO A 242 -12.35 11.27 -7.73
C PRO A 242 -13.49 10.24 -7.84
N LEU A 243 -13.12 8.98 -7.86
CA LEU A 243 -14.07 7.86 -7.83
C LEU A 243 -14.34 7.44 -6.38
N GLU A 244 -15.52 6.90 -6.14
CA GLU A 244 -15.83 6.28 -4.86
C GLU A 244 -15.01 5.00 -4.70
N SER A 245 -14.27 4.90 -3.59
CA SER A 245 -13.47 3.76 -3.24
C SER A 245 -14.08 3.08 -2.02
N ASN A 246 -14.50 1.82 -2.14
CA ASN A 246 -15.01 1.04 -1.02
C ASN A 246 -13.89 0.57 -0.08
N TYR A 247 -14.22 0.22 1.18
CA TYR A 247 -13.25 -0.34 2.12
C TYR A 247 -12.55 -1.56 1.53
N CYS A 248 -11.24 -1.64 1.73
CA CYS A 248 -10.40 -2.72 1.23
C CYS A 248 -10.46 -2.94 -0.29
N SER A 249 -10.93 -1.94 -1.07
CA SER A 249 -10.85 -2.00 -2.53
C SER A 249 -9.40 -2.06 -3.00
N ILE A 250 -9.17 -2.76 -4.11
CA ILE A 250 -7.85 -3.01 -4.70
C ILE A 250 -7.75 -2.30 -6.05
N SER A 251 -6.70 -1.53 -6.24
CA SER A 251 -6.26 -1.12 -7.58
C SER A 251 -4.91 -1.76 -7.89
N CYS A 252 -4.72 -2.21 -9.12
CA CYS A 252 -3.49 -2.85 -9.57
C CYS A 252 -2.88 -2.07 -10.74
N VAL A 253 -1.59 -1.79 -10.62
CA VAL A 253 -0.81 -1.04 -11.60
C VAL A 253 0.44 -1.82 -11.96
N ARG A 254 0.69 -1.99 -13.24
CA ARG A 254 1.87 -2.70 -13.78
C ARG A 254 2.64 -1.83 -14.77
N HIS A 255 3.89 -2.18 -14.96
CA HIS A 255 4.66 -1.58 -16.05
C HIS A 255 4.33 -2.27 -17.39
N TYR A 256 4.10 -1.47 -18.40
CA TYR A 256 3.88 -1.97 -19.75
C TYR A 256 5.22 -2.26 -20.43
N ASN A 257 5.50 -3.53 -20.72
CA ASN A 257 6.62 -3.93 -21.55
C ASN A 257 6.12 -4.10 -23.00
N SER A 258 6.50 -3.22 -23.89
CA SER A 258 6.14 -3.25 -25.32
C SER A 258 6.61 -4.49 -26.09
N THR A 259 7.35 -5.40 -25.46
CA THR A 259 7.89 -6.63 -26.09
C THR A 259 6.92 -7.80 -26.13
N VAL A 260 5.70 -7.69 -25.54
CA VAL A 260 4.73 -8.81 -25.45
C VAL A 260 3.65 -8.78 -26.54
N ILE A 261 3.62 -7.79 -27.43
CA ILE A 261 2.66 -7.76 -28.53
C ILE A 261 3.33 -8.32 -29.80
N ALA A 262 3.51 -9.62 -29.88
CA ALA A 262 3.82 -10.30 -31.14
C ALA A 262 2.85 -11.45 -31.50
N ASP A 263 1.92 -11.84 -30.61
CA ASP A 263 1.06 -13.02 -30.85
C ASP A 263 -0.38 -12.85 -30.36
N SER A 264 -1.06 -11.77 -30.73
CA SER A 264 -2.54 -11.78 -30.74
C SER A 264 -3.08 -10.75 -31.73
N SER A 265 -3.04 -11.12 -33.00
CA SER A 265 -3.96 -10.58 -33.98
C SER A 265 -5.29 -11.28 -33.76
N ASP A 266 -6.22 -10.66 -33.03
CA ASP A 266 -7.65 -10.67 -33.36
C ASP A 266 -8.46 -9.77 -32.42
N GLN A 267 -9.32 -9.01 -33.10
CA GLN A 267 -10.55 -8.34 -32.64
C GLN A 267 -10.45 -6.96 -32.00
N SER A 268 -10.78 -6.00 -32.84
CA SER A 268 -11.70 -4.85 -32.66
C SER A 268 -12.04 -4.41 -31.24
N ASP A 269 -11.51 -3.26 -30.85
CA ASP A 269 -12.23 -2.31 -30.03
C ASP A 269 -11.92 -0.89 -30.52
N GLU A 270 -12.93 -0.28 -31.13
CA GLU A 270 -13.08 1.13 -31.39
C GLU A 270 -13.13 1.87 -30.04
N ASP A 271 -12.58 3.09 -30.01
CA ASP A 271 -12.59 4.07 -28.93
C ASP A 271 -11.41 4.06 -27.93
N CYS A 272 -10.20 4.25 -28.45
CA CYS A 272 -9.15 4.94 -27.72
C CYS A 272 -8.53 6.04 -28.60
N GLU A 273 -9.06 7.25 -28.50
CA GLU A 273 -8.42 8.43 -29.08
C GLU A 273 -7.05 8.67 -28.43
N TYR A 274 -6.00 8.28 -29.15
CA TYR A 274 -4.64 8.70 -28.84
C TYR A 274 -4.47 10.16 -29.26
N MET A 275 -4.42 11.08 -28.31
CA MET A 275 -3.83 12.38 -28.56
C MET A 275 -2.33 12.20 -28.75
N GLN A 276 -1.87 12.42 -29.97
CA GLN A 276 -0.46 12.56 -30.31
C GLN A 276 0.06 13.88 -29.74
N ASP A 277 0.88 13.78 -28.69
CA ASP A 277 1.70 14.91 -28.23
C ASP A 277 2.80 15.17 -29.28
N HIS A 278 2.93 16.42 -29.69
CA HIS A 278 3.98 16.91 -30.57
C HIS A 278 5.36 16.67 -29.96
N ASP A 279 6.17 15.93 -30.68
CA ASP A 279 7.56 15.58 -30.40
C ASP A 279 8.46 16.81 -30.50
N ASP A 280 8.82 17.42 -29.38
CA ASP A 280 9.93 18.36 -29.29
C ASP A 280 11.21 17.58 -29.02
N GLY A 281 11.95 17.31 -30.08
CA GLY A 281 13.13 16.50 -30.24
C GLY A 281 14.24 16.62 -29.18
N PHE A 282 14.02 16.07 -28.00
CA PHE A 282 15.02 15.75 -26.99
C PHE A 282 14.88 14.29 -26.61
N ASN A 283 15.89 13.47 -26.94
CA ASN A 283 16.04 12.07 -26.50
C ASN A 283 16.13 11.99 -24.97
N SER A 284 15.01 12.15 -24.26
CA SER A 284 14.89 11.74 -22.88
C SER A 284 14.60 10.24 -22.82
N PRO A 285 15.22 9.46 -21.90
CA PRO A 285 14.88 8.06 -21.74
C PRO A 285 13.37 7.95 -21.48
N SER A 286 12.64 7.21 -22.32
CA SER A 286 11.20 7.05 -22.24
C SER A 286 10.79 6.71 -20.80
N LYS A 287 9.96 7.57 -20.20
CA LYS A 287 9.40 7.31 -18.86
C LYS A 287 8.68 5.96 -18.88
N PRO A 288 8.80 5.13 -17.85
CA PRO A 288 8.09 3.86 -17.78
C PRO A 288 6.59 4.11 -17.93
N THR A 289 5.97 3.47 -18.91
CA THR A 289 4.52 3.54 -19.10
C THR A 289 3.84 2.59 -18.14
N TRP A 290 2.97 3.13 -17.29
CA TRP A 290 2.19 2.36 -16.33
C TRP A 290 0.84 1.97 -16.92
N LEU A 291 0.46 0.71 -16.78
CA LEU A 291 -0.87 0.18 -17.11
C LEU A 291 -1.66 -0.03 -15.84
N ILE A 292 -2.83 0.57 -15.75
CA ILE A 292 -3.76 0.34 -14.64
C ILE A 292 -4.68 -0.80 -15.05
N ASP A 293 -4.42 -2.01 -14.53
CA ASP A 293 -5.19 -3.21 -14.83
C ASP A 293 -6.54 -3.23 -14.14
N THR A 294 -6.57 -2.70 -12.91
CA THR A 294 -7.74 -2.82 -12.03
C THR A 294 -7.88 -1.53 -11.24
N VAL A 295 -9.10 -1.00 -11.19
CA VAL A 295 -9.45 0.21 -10.43
C VAL A 295 -10.48 -0.14 -9.36
N MET A 296 -10.11 0.05 -8.08
CA MET A 296 -11.01 -0.02 -6.91
C MET A 296 -11.89 -1.28 -6.88
N TYR A 297 -11.33 -2.43 -7.27
CA TYR A 297 -12.03 -3.72 -7.24
C TYR A 297 -12.37 -4.12 -5.80
N ASP A 298 -13.62 -4.43 -5.55
CA ASP A 298 -14.16 -4.78 -4.23
C ASP A 298 -15.02 -6.05 -4.23
N ARG A 299 -15.31 -6.63 -5.42
CA ARG A 299 -16.17 -7.83 -5.54
C ARG A 299 -15.65 -9.04 -4.77
N HIS A 300 -14.36 -9.06 -4.43
CA HIS A 300 -13.78 -10.10 -3.58
C HIS A 300 -14.34 -10.08 -2.15
N LEU A 301 -15.04 -9.02 -1.76
CA LEU A 301 -15.61 -8.86 -0.40
C LEU A 301 -17.06 -9.36 -0.30
N LEU A 302 -17.71 -9.58 -1.43
CA LEU A 302 -19.09 -10.10 -1.54
C LEU A 302 -19.21 -11.60 -1.19
#